data_c808610466f257afae2e1c49040723a8
#
_entry.id   c808610466f257afae2e1c49040723a8
#
_cell.length_a   1.000
_cell.length_b   1.000
_cell.length_c   1.000
_cell.angle_alpha   90.00
_cell.angle_beta   90.00
_cell.angle_gamma   90.00
#
_symmetry.space_group_name_H-M   'P 1'
#
loop_
_entity.id
_entity.type
_entity.pdbx_description
1 polymer ?
#
loop_
_entity_poly.entity_id
_entity_poly.type
_entity_poly.pdbx_seq_one_letter_code
_entity_poly.pdbx_strand_id
1 'polypeptide(L)'
;IVALARRATRHEIVPRRVGVTALADDLGACEEFFGCDVVVSDAFEVVFSAFDARRPFLTRNDEMWETFQPGLRRRAAEAGAYRSVREEVEEALFVLLPSGRTGMGDVASELGMGSRTLQRRLADEGTSWLEVLNTTRERLARHYFRSTELNATEIGFLLGFADPNSLFRAFHRWTGTTPEAWRADVRSGD
;
A
#
# COMPACT_ATOMS: atom_id res chain seq x y z
N ILE A 1 5.11 9.76 -5.81
CA ILE A 1 4.22 10.46 -4.85
C ILE A 1 2.96 10.92 -5.55
N VAL A 2 3.00 11.74 -6.65
CA VAL A 2 1.80 12.29 -7.33
C VAL A 2 0.86 11.18 -7.82
N ALA A 3 1.38 10.18 -8.53
CA ALA A 3 0.57 9.03 -8.97
C ALA A 3 -0.09 8.29 -7.80
N LEU A 4 0.61 8.14 -6.68
CA LEU A 4 0.07 7.54 -5.47
C LEU A 4 -1.06 8.40 -4.88
N ALA A 5 -0.83 9.71 -4.78
CA ALA A 5 -1.83 10.64 -4.27
C ALA A 5 -3.11 10.64 -5.12
N ARG A 6 -2.99 10.67 -6.46
CA ARG A 6 -4.14 10.57 -7.38
C ARG A 6 -4.91 9.26 -7.19
N ARG A 7 -4.21 8.12 -7.08
CA ARG A 7 -4.84 6.81 -6.85
C ARG A 7 -5.49 6.72 -5.48
N ALA A 8 -4.79 7.15 -4.44
CA ALA A 8 -5.23 7.02 -3.07
C ALA A 8 -6.38 7.97 -2.70
N THR A 9 -6.54 9.08 -3.41
CA THR A 9 -7.65 10.02 -3.20
C THR A 9 -8.76 9.88 -4.24
N ARG A 10 -8.51 9.21 -5.39
CA ARG A 10 -9.37 9.21 -6.60
C ARG A 10 -9.68 10.61 -7.14
N HIS A 11 -8.79 11.56 -6.88
CA HIS A 11 -8.88 12.90 -7.41
C HIS A 11 -7.70 13.20 -8.31
N GLU A 12 -7.94 14.02 -9.30
CA GLU A 12 -6.89 14.57 -10.14
C GLU A 12 -6.11 15.64 -9.32
N ILE A 13 -5.08 15.19 -8.62
CA ILE A 13 -4.21 16.08 -7.86
C ILE A 13 -3.15 16.64 -8.79
N VAL A 14 -3.12 17.97 -8.87
CA VAL A 14 -2.12 18.73 -9.63
C VAL A 14 -1.21 19.44 -8.64
N PRO A 15 0.09 19.13 -8.61
CA PRO A 15 1.04 19.87 -7.80
C PRO A 15 1.08 21.34 -8.18
N ARG A 16 1.37 22.22 -7.24
CA ARG A 16 1.61 23.64 -7.51
C ARG A 16 2.95 23.88 -8.16
N ARG A 17 3.92 23.02 -7.86
CA ARG A 17 5.27 23.09 -8.40
C ARG A 17 5.94 21.72 -8.28
N VAL A 18 6.73 21.40 -9.28
CA VAL A 18 7.65 20.26 -9.26
C VAL A 18 9.06 20.80 -9.50
N GLY A 19 9.98 20.56 -8.58
CA GLY A 19 11.40 20.89 -8.70
C GLY A 19 12.21 19.64 -8.97
N VAL A 20 13.17 19.75 -9.90
CA VAL A 20 14.11 18.68 -10.26
C VAL A 20 15.53 19.24 -10.30
N THR A 21 16.52 18.39 -9.99
CA THR A 21 17.94 18.83 -9.98
C THR A 21 18.54 18.96 -11.37
N ALA A 22 17.92 18.37 -12.38
CA ALA A 22 18.25 18.53 -13.79
C ALA A 22 16.99 18.30 -14.61
N LEU A 23 16.85 19.03 -15.73
CA LEU A 23 15.73 18.81 -16.64
C LEU A 23 15.88 17.46 -17.36
N ALA A 24 14.76 16.75 -17.52
CA ALA A 24 14.69 15.56 -18.33
C ALA A 24 14.73 15.92 -19.82
N ASP A 25 15.18 14.99 -20.67
CA ASP A 25 15.21 15.16 -22.12
C ASP A 25 13.80 15.36 -22.71
N ASP A 26 12.78 14.78 -22.07
CA ASP A 26 11.36 14.98 -22.42
C ASP A 26 10.62 15.72 -21.28
N LEU A 27 10.85 17.02 -21.23
CA LEU A 27 10.20 17.91 -20.27
C LEU A 27 8.69 17.97 -20.50
N GLY A 28 8.24 17.94 -21.77
CA GLY A 28 6.82 18.01 -22.11
C GLY A 28 6.01 16.85 -21.54
N ALA A 29 6.51 15.62 -21.62
CA ALA A 29 5.86 14.46 -21.01
C ALA A 29 5.81 14.56 -19.49
N CYS A 30 6.82 15.15 -18.85
CA CYS A 30 6.81 15.39 -17.42
C CYS A 30 5.74 16.42 -17.03
N GLU A 31 5.66 17.54 -17.74
CA GLU A 31 4.66 18.59 -17.48
C GLU A 31 3.24 18.11 -17.75
N GLU A 32 3.03 17.31 -18.80
CA GLU A 32 1.75 16.66 -19.07
C GLU A 32 1.37 15.70 -17.95
N PHE A 33 2.31 14.89 -17.47
CA PHE A 33 2.06 13.96 -16.35
C PHE A 33 1.72 14.68 -15.05
N PHE A 34 2.46 15.74 -14.70
CA PHE A 34 2.24 16.49 -13.47
C PHE A 34 1.05 17.44 -13.56
N GLY A 35 0.78 17.98 -14.75
CA GLY A 35 -0.22 19.02 -15.01
C GLY A 35 0.24 20.41 -14.54
N CYS A 36 1.54 20.61 -14.34
CA CYS A 36 2.16 21.86 -13.93
C CYS A 36 3.58 21.96 -14.45
N ASP A 37 4.13 23.19 -14.44
CA ASP A 37 5.51 23.44 -14.84
C ASP A 37 6.51 22.69 -13.96
N VAL A 38 7.56 22.16 -14.62
CA VAL A 38 8.71 21.52 -13.95
C VAL A 38 9.89 22.48 -13.99
N VAL A 39 10.44 22.82 -12.86
CA VAL A 39 11.53 23.80 -12.72
C VAL A 39 12.80 23.16 -12.17
N VAL A 40 13.95 23.72 -12.55
CA VAL A 40 15.23 23.34 -11.92
C VAL A 40 15.27 23.89 -10.49
N SER A 41 15.66 23.04 -9.54
CA SER A 41 15.74 23.32 -8.12
C SER A 41 16.96 22.62 -7.52
N ASP A 42 17.40 23.04 -6.36
CA ASP A 42 18.54 22.42 -5.65
C ASP A 42 18.25 21.00 -5.16
N ALA A 43 16.97 20.62 -5.09
CA ALA A 43 16.52 19.30 -4.68
C ALA A 43 15.26 18.86 -5.45
N PHE A 44 15.01 17.55 -5.44
CA PHE A 44 13.71 17.03 -5.90
C PHE A 44 12.62 17.44 -4.93
N GLU A 45 11.66 18.22 -5.40
CA GLU A 45 10.52 18.66 -4.58
C GLU A 45 9.20 18.56 -5.34
N VAL A 46 8.13 18.28 -4.61
CA VAL A 46 6.76 18.35 -5.11
C VAL A 46 5.93 19.15 -4.10
N VAL A 47 5.43 20.29 -4.53
CA VAL A 47 4.65 21.20 -3.68
C VAL A 47 3.17 21.02 -3.97
N PHE A 48 2.41 20.56 -3.00
CA PHE A 48 0.95 20.43 -3.09
C PHE A 48 0.24 21.66 -2.53
N SER A 49 -1.01 21.87 -2.95
CA SER A 49 -1.87 22.83 -2.28
C SER A 49 -2.19 22.36 -0.86
N ALA A 50 -2.44 23.30 0.08
CA ALA A 50 -2.86 22.93 1.43
C ALA A 50 -4.19 22.15 1.44
N PHE A 51 -5.03 22.39 0.44
CA PHE A 51 -6.29 21.68 0.25
C PHE A 51 -6.04 20.21 -0.15
N ASP A 52 -5.18 19.95 -1.15
CA ASP A 52 -4.86 18.60 -1.58
C ASP A 52 -4.01 17.84 -0.56
N ALA A 53 -3.12 18.53 0.14
CA ALA A 53 -2.32 17.95 1.21
C ALA A 53 -3.16 17.47 2.42
N ARG A 54 -4.36 18.00 2.59
CA ARG A 54 -5.29 17.60 3.66
C ARG A 54 -6.36 16.61 3.19
N ARG A 55 -6.38 16.25 1.90
CA ARG A 55 -7.34 15.25 1.42
C ARG A 55 -7.04 13.92 2.07
N PRO A 56 -8.05 13.29 2.70
CA PRO A 56 -7.86 11.95 3.23
C PRO A 56 -7.66 10.96 2.07
N PHE A 57 -6.72 10.05 2.22
CA PHE A 57 -6.66 8.88 1.35
C PHE A 57 -7.90 8.01 1.59
N LEU A 58 -8.37 7.32 0.56
CA LEU A 58 -9.46 6.34 0.69
C LEU A 58 -9.14 5.26 1.74
N THR A 59 -7.84 5.02 1.94
CA THR A 59 -7.30 4.07 2.91
C THR A 59 -6.96 4.72 4.25
N ARG A 60 -7.30 6.03 4.45
CA ARG A 60 -7.06 6.68 5.74
C ARG A 60 -7.86 5.96 6.82
N ASN A 61 -7.13 5.42 7.76
CA ASN A 61 -7.69 4.86 8.96
C ASN A 61 -6.85 5.28 10.15
N ASP A 62 -7.39 6.21 10.92
CA ASP A 62 -6.72 6.75 12.09
C ASP A 62 -6.56 5.65 13.17
N GLU A 63 -7.53 4.75 13.30
CA GLU A 63 -7.50 3.61 14.22
C GLU A 63 -6.41 2.60 13.84
N MET A 64 -6.25 2.33 12.54
CA MET A 64 -5.15 1.51 12.06
C MET A 64 -3.80 2.19 12.32
N TRP A 65 -3.70 3.49 12.09
CA TRP A 65 -2.50 4.26 12.39
C TRP A 65 -2.16 4.20 13.88
N GLU A 66 -3.14 4.39 14.76
CA GLU A 66 -2.98 4.27 16.21
C GLU A 66 -2.56 2.86 16.63
N THR A 67 -3.10 1.84 15.98
CA THR A 67 -2.73 0.43 16.22
C THR A 67 -1.30 0.13 15.76
N PHE A 68 -0.85 0.68 14.65
CA PHE A 68 0.49 0.44 14.11
C PHE A 68 1.56 1.38 14.68
N GLN A 69 1.20 2.62 15.02
CA GLN A 69 2.14 3.64 15.49
C GLN A 69 2.98 3.19 16.71
N PRO A 70 2.43 2.52 17.74
CA PRO A 70 3.23 2.01 18.86
C PRO A 70 4.24 0.95 18.40
N GLY A 71 3.84 0.07 17.49
CA GLY A 71 4.72 -0.94 16.89
C GLY A 71 5.85 -0.30 16.07
N LEU A 72 5.52 0.69 15.25
CA LEU A 72 6.51 1.45 14.46
C LEU A 72 7.47 2.24 15.34
N ARG A 73 6.96 2.89 16.39
CA ARG A 73 7.81 3.63 17.36
C ARG A 73 8.73 2.70 18.14
N ARG A 74 8.22 1.55 18.60
CA ARG A 74 9.03 0.53 19.27
C ARG A 74 10.12 0.01 18.33
N ARG A 75 9.78 -0.30 17.09
CA ARG A 75 10.71 -0.76 16.06
C ARG A 75 11.74 0.30 15.67
N ALA A 76 11.37 1.57 15.62
CA ALA A 76 12.31 2.67 15.42
C ALA A 76 13.27 2.83 16.61
N ALA A 77 12.81 2.58 17.84
CA ALA A 77 13.63 2.60 19.03
C ALA A 77 14.55 1.36 19.16
N GLU A 78 14.09 0.22 18.63
CA GLU A 78 14.82 -1.06 18.58
C GLU A 78 15.65 -1.20 17.28
N ALA A 79 16.00 -0.10 16.59
CA ALA A 79 16.73 -0.06 15.31
C ALA A 79 18.14 -0.69 15.33
N GLY A 80 18.33 -1.76 16.04
CA GLY A 80 19.46 -2.68 16.13
C GLY A 80 19.01 -4.13 16.35
N ALA A 81 17.73 -4.39 16.56
CA ALA A 81 17.21 -5.74 16.77
C ALA A 81 16.87 -6.41 15.44
N TYR A 82 17.23 -7.67 15.32
CA TYR A 82 17.03 -8.54 14.16
C TYR A 82 15.54 -8.59 13.78
N ARG A 83 15.16 -7.96 12.66
CA ARG A 83 13.81 -8.08 12.09
C ARG A 83 13.68 -9.40 11.35
N SER A 84 12.56 -10.10 11.50
CA SER A 84 12.28 -11.27 10.67
C SER A 84 12.03 -10.84 9.22
N VAL A 85 12.46 -11.64 8.28
CA VAL A 85 12.21 -11.39 6.85
C VAL A 85 10.71 -11.40 6.54
N ARG A 86 9.93 -12.18 7.26
CA ARG A 86 8.47 -12.16 7.21
C ARG A 86 7.92 -10.76 7.52
N GLU A 87 8.37 -10.12 8.60
CA GLU A 87 7.92 -8.78 8.99
C GLU A 87 8.31 -7.72 7.95
N GLU A 88 9.54 -7.82 7.39
CA GLU A 88 9.98 -6.92 6.32
C GLU A 88 9.12 -7.06 5.07
N VAL A 89 8.76 -8.30 4.69
CA VAL A 89 7.86 -8.59 3.57
C VAL A 89 6.45 -8.05 3.83
N GLU A 90 5.91 -8.25 5.02
CA GLU A 90 4.59 -7.72 5.40
C GLU A 90 4.56 -6.19 5.26
N GLU A 91 5.58 -5.49 5.76
CA GLU A 91 5.69 -4.02 5.62
C GLU A 91 5.79 -3.57 4.15
N ALA A 92 6.62 -4.24 3.36
CA ALA A 92 6.73 -3.93 1.93
C ALA A 92 5.38 -4.14 1.21
N LEU A 93 4.65 -5.19 1.54
CA LEU A 93 3.32 -5.47 0.98
C LEU A 93 2.30 -4.38 1.31
N PHE A 94 2.31 -3.78 2.51
CA PHE A 94 1.42 -2.66 2.83
C PHE A 94 1.58 -1.48 1.87
N VAL A 95 2.80 -1.22 1.43
CA VAL A 95 3.10 -0.13 0.50
C VAL A 95 2.81 -0.53 -0.95
N LEU A 96 3.13 -1.75 -1.33
CA LEU A 96 3.13 -2.20 -2.72
C LEU A 96 1.75 -2.68 -3.20
N LEU A 97 0.94 -3.32 -2.34
CA LEU A 97 -0.37 -3.86 -2.73
C LEU A 97 -1.30 -2.79 -3.33
N PRO A 98 -1.47 -1.59 -2.73
CA PRO A 98 -2.35 -0.58 -3.29
C PRO A 98 -1.86 -0.02 -4.63
N SER A 99 -0.59 -0.17 -4.95
CA SER A 99 -0.01 0.22 -6.25
C SER A 99 -0.12 -0.88 -7.31
N GLY A 100 -0.70 -2.03 -6.98
CA GLY A 100 -0.82 -3.19 -7.86
C GLY A 100 0.46 -4.00 -8.03
N ARG A 101 1.52 -3.69 -7.27
CA ARG A 101 2.79 -4.41 -7.26
C ARG A 101 2.69 -5.56 -6.27
N THR A 102 2.33 -6.73 -6.76
CA THR A 102 1.99 -7.90 -5.94
C THR A 102 2.92 -9.08 -6.13
N GLY A 103 3.94 -8.92 -6.96
CA GLY A 103 4.91 -9.97 -7.28
C GLY A 103 5.99 -10.12 -6.19
N MET A 104 6.44 -11.36 -5.97
CA MET A 104 7.60 -11.60 -5.11
C MET A 104 8.85 -10.82 -5.58
N GLY A 105 8.98 -10.61 -6.90
CA GLY A 105 10.06 -9.80 -7.47
C GLY A 105 10.01 -8.33 -7.07
N ASP A 106 8.80 -7.76 -7.01
CA ASP A 106 8.60 -6.36 -6.59
C ASP A 106 9.02 -6.16 -5.13
N VAL A 107 8.58 -7.07 -4.26
CA VAL A 107 8.91 -7.02 -2.83
C VAL A 107 10.40 -7.31 -2.61
N ALA A 108 10.98 -8.28 -3.30
CA ALA A 108 12.40 -8.57 -3.20
C ALA A 108 13.25 -7.35 -3.62
N SER A 109 12.85 -6.68 -4.71
CA SER A 109 13.51 -5.44 -5.16
C SER A 109 13.39 -4.32 -4.13
N GLU A 110 12.22 -4.15 -3.51
CA GLU A 110 11.98 -3.15 -2.44
C GLU A 110 12.88 -3.41 -1.23
N LEU A 111 13.12 -4.69 -0.90
CA LEU A 111 13.98 -5.11 0.20
C LEU A 111 15.48 -5.22 -0.19
N GLY A 112 15.85 -4.80 -1.40
CA GLY A 112 17.23 -4.81 -1.87
C GLY A 112 17.81 -6.20 -2.05
N MET A 113 16.99 -7.21 -2.32
CA MET A 113 17.45 -8.61 -2.48
C MET A 113 16.86 -9.29 -3.73
N GLY A 114 17.44 -10.40 -4.16
CA GLY A 114 16.87 -11.21 -5.23
C GLY A 114 15.73 -12.11 -4.75
N SER A 115 14.76 -12.42 -5.63
CA SER A 115 13.61 -13.29 -5.33
C SER A 115 14.00 -14.64 -4.75
N ARG A 116 15.08 -15.26 -5.25
CA ARG A 116 15.60 -16.55 -4.73
C ARG A 116 16.10 -16.41 -3.28
N THR A 117 16.75 -15.30 -2.96
CA THR A 117 17.22 -15.00 -1.60
C THR A 117 16.05 -14.81 -0.65
N LEU A 118 15.04 -14.02 -1.08
CA LEU A 118 13.83 -13.81 -0.33
C LEU A 118 13.10 -15.12 -0.04
N GLN A 119 12.90 -15.95 -1.07
CA GLN A 119 12.24 -17.25 -0.93
C GLN A 119 12.96 -18.17 0.06
N ARG A 120 14.31 -18.24 -0.02
CA ARG A 120 15.10 -19.03 0.91
C ARG A 120 14.97 -18.54 2.34
N ARG A 121 15.09 -17.22 2.56
CA ARG A 121 15.00 -16.65 3.91
C ARG A 121 13.62 -16.84 4.55
N LEU A 122 12.55 -16.74 3.78
CA LEU A 122 11.19 -17.06 4.26
C LEU A 122 11.07 -18.55 4.61
N ALA A 123 11.65 -19.45 3.81
CA ALA A 123 11.67 -20.87 4.12
C ALA A 123 12.49 -21.19 5.38
N ASP A 124 13.61 -20.51 5.60
CA ASP A 124 14.43 -20.61 6.82
C ASP A 124 13.66 -20.17 8.08
N GLU A 125 12.68 -19.25 7.92
CA GLU A 125 11.75 -18.82 8.98
C GLU A 125 10.47 -19.69 9.06
N GLY A 126 10.40 -20.80 8.31
CA GLY A 126 9.28 -21.74 8.33
C GLY A 126 8.02 -21.23 7.64
N THR A 127 8.11 -20.24 6.76
CA THR A 127 6.97 -19.69 6.02
C THR A 127 7.24 -19.63 4.51
N SER A 128 6.22 -19.26 3.75
CA SER A 128 6.32 -19.11 2.30
C SER A 128 5.81 -17.74 1.84
N TRP A 129 6.27 -17.30 0.66
CA TRP A 129 5.78 -16.08 0.01
C TRP A 129 4.24 -16.02 -0.06
N LEU A 130 3.60 -17.11 -0.51
CA LEU A 130 2.15 -17.16 -0.66
C LEU A 130 1.43 -17.08 0.69
N GLU A 131 1.99 -17.67 1.70
CA GLU A 131 1.45 -17.61 3.06
C GLU A 131 1.50 -16.19 3.61
N VAL A 132 2.64 -15.52 3.54
CA VAL A 132 2.79 -14.14 3.99
C VAL A 132 1.88 -13.20 3.20
N LEU A 133 1.85 -13.32 1.87
CA LEU A 133 0.97 -12.54 1.00
C LEU A 133 -0.51 -12.73 1.36
N ASN A 134 -0.96 -13.97 1.52
CA ASN A 134 -2.37 -14.26 1.83
C ASN A 134 -2.75 -13.77 3.23
N THR A 135 -1.90 -13.98 4.22
CA THR A 135 -2.14 -13.49 5.60
C THR A 135 -2.21 -11.97 5.65
N THR A 136 -1.32 -11.29 4.91
CA THR A 136 -1.34 -9.83 4.82
C THR A 136 -2.60 -9.32 4.12
N ARG A 137 -2.99 -9.96 3.01
CA ARG A 137 -4.23 -9.64 2.28
C ARG A 137 -5.47 -9.86 3.13
N GLU A 138 -5.55 -10.96 3.87
CA GLU A 138 -6.66 -11.26 4.77
C GLU A 138 -6.79 -10.19 5.86
N ARG A 139 -5.68 -9.85 6.53
CA ARG A 139 -5.65 -8.82 7.57
C ARG A 139 -6.14 -7.47 7.07
N LEU A 140 -5.64 -7.06 5.89
CA LEU A 140 -6.06 -5.82 5.23
C LEU A 140 -7.51 -5.87 4.77
N ALA A 141 -7.98 -6.99 4.22
CA ALA A 141 -9.38 -7.15 3.80
C ALA A 141 -10.33 -6.97 4.97
N ARG A 142 -10.09 -7.69 6.06
CA ARG A 142 -10.91 -7.57 7.29
C ARG A 142 -10.93 -6.13 7.80
N HIS A 143 -9.77 -5.48 7.77
CA HIS A 143 -9.66 -4.09 8.17
C HIS A 143 -10.49 -3.16 7.27
N TYR A 144 -10.31 -3.20 5.94
CA TYR A 144 -11.06 -2.35 5.02
C TYR A 144 -12.57 -2.59 5.07
N PHE A 145 -13.02 -3.84 5.20
CA PHE A 145 -14.43 -4.14 5.33
C PHE A 145 -15.05 -3.62 6.65
N ARG A 146 -14.27 -3.56 7.73
CA ARG A 146 -14.72 -3.00 9.02
C ARG A 146 -14.74 -1.49 9.01
N SER A 147 -13.68 -0.86 8.53
CA SER A 147 -13.36 0.54 8.82
C SER A 147 -13.64 1.49 7.64
N THR A 148 -14.12 0.99 6.49
CA THR A 148 -14.38 1.82 5.32
C THR A 148 -15.71 1.48 4.65
N GLU A 149 -16.23 2.43 3.85
CA GLU A 149 -17.40 2.20 2.99
C GLU A 149 -17.04 1.66 1.59
N LEU A 150 -15.78 1.29 1.38
CA LEU A 150 -15.34 0.75 0.10
C LEU A 150 -16.07 -0.55 -0.22
N ASN A 151 -16.49 -0.71 -1.48
CA ASN A 151 -17.08 -1.96 -1.94
C ASN A 151 -16.02 -3.05 -2.17
N ALA A 152 -16.46 -4.30 -2.33
CA ALA A 152 -15.55 -5.43 -2.48
C ALA A 152 -14.63 -5.32 -3.71
N THR A 153 -15.09 -4.70 -4.79
CA THR A 153 -14.27 -4.47 -5.98
C THR A 153 -13.13 -3.51 -5.68
N GLU A 154 -13.43 -2.42 -5.00
CA GLU A 154 -12.45 -1.41 -4.60
C GLU A 154 -11.40 -1.99 -3.65
N ILE A 155 -11.85 -2.75 -2.66
CA ILE A 155 -10.96 -3.45 -1.72
C ILE A 155 -10.11 -4.47 -2.48
N GLY A 156 -10.69 -5.21 -3.44
CA GLY A 156 -9.96 -6.14 -4.29
C GLY A 156 -8.78 -5.47 -5.00
N PHE A 157 -8.98 -4.31 -5.58
CA PHE A 157 -7.92 -3.53 -6.22
C PHE A 157 -6.84 -3.08 -5.23
N LEU A 158 -7.22 -2.60 -4.05
CA LEU A 158 -6.27 -2.20 -3.00
C LEU A 158 -5.42 -3.37 -2.48
N LEU A 159 -5.95 -4.58 -2.55
CA LEU A 159 -5.24 -5.81 -2.17
C LEU A 159 -4.48 -6.44 -3.34
N GLY A 160 -4.48 -5.78 -4.50
CA GLY A 160 -3.77 -6.23 -5.69
C GLY A 160 -4.34 -7.52 -6.29
N PHE A 161 -5.65 -7.73 -6.22
CA PHE A 161 -6.34 -8.74 -7.00
C PHE A 161 -6.60 -8.23 -8.41
N ALA A 162 -6.37 -9.08 -9.41
CA ALA A 162 -6.57 -8.74 -10.82
C ALA A 162 -8.06 -8.61 -11.18
N ASP A 163 -8.92 -9.34 -10.47
CA ASP A 163 -10.37 -9.36 -10.68
C ASP A 163 -11.13 -9.45 -9.33
N PRO A 164 -12.36 -8.90 -9.27
CA PRO A 164 -13.17 -8.92 -8.04
C PRO A 164 -13.50 -10.32 -7.52
N ASN A 165 -13.72 -11.28 -8.42
CA ASN A 165 -14.08 -12.64 -8.02
C ASN A 165 -12.94 -13.34 -7.26
N SER A 166 -11.71 -12.96 -7.54
CA SER A 166 -10.54 -13.48 -6.82
C SER A 166 -10.54 -13.07 -5.34
N LEU A 167 -10.94 -11.83 -5.03
CA LEU A 167 -11.13 -11.42 -3.63
C LEU A 167 -12.25 -12.22 -2.98
N PHE A 168 -13.41 -12.36 -3.63
CA PHE A 168 -14.55 -13.10 -3.07
C PHE A 168 -14.17 -14.54 -2.71
N ARG A 169 -13.49 -15.24 -3.62
CA ARG A 169 -13.00 -16.61 -3.37
C ARG A 169 -11.99 -16.68 -2.23
N ALA A 170 -11.06 -15.73 -2.20
CA ALA A 170 -10.05 -15.66 -1.15
C ALA A 170 -10.70 -15.36 0.20
N PHE A 171 -11.57 -14.37 0.27
CA PHE A 171 -12.25 -13.95 1.49
C PHE A 171 -13.13 -15.06 2.07
N HIS A 172 -13.89 -15.75 1.21
CA HIS A 172 -14.68 -16.91 1.65
C HIS A 172 -13.81 -18.04 2.21
N ARG A 173 -12.65 -18.29 1.59
CA ARG A 173 -11.70 -19.29 2.12
C ARG A 173 -11.12 -18.90 3.48
N TRP A 174 -10.90 -17.60 3.72
CA TRP A 174 -10.34 -17.08 4.98
C TRP A 174 -11.37 -17.01 6.12
N THR A 175 -12.62 -16.67 5.80
CA THR A 175 -13.64 -16.31 6.79
C THR A 175 -14.82 -17.28 6.84
N GLY A 176 -14.97 -18.12 5.82
CA GLY A 176 -16.14 -19.01 5.66
C GLY A 176 -17.40 -18.31 5.19
N THR A 177 -17.36 -16.99 4.95
CA THR A 177 -18.53 -16.18 4.58
C THR A 177 -18.22 -15.19 3.44
N THR A 178 -19.24 -14.50 2.94
CA THR A 178 -19.03 -13.46 1.92
C THR A 178 -18.58 -12.13 2.55
N PRO A 179 -17.88 -11.27 1.80
CA PRO A 179 -17.49 -9.96 2.27
C PRO A 179 -18.64 -9.11 2.81
N GLU A 180 -19.79 -9.13 2.13
CA GLU A 180 -20.98 -8.38 2.50
C GLU A 180 -21.61 -8.90 3.80
N ALA A 181 -21.75 -10.22 3.90
CA ALA A 181 -22.28 -10.86 5.12
C ALA A 181 -21.35 -10.60 6.31
N TRP A 182 -20.05 -10.73 6.12
CA TRP A 182 -19.07 -10.44 7.14
C TRP A 182 -19.11 -8.98 7.61
N ARG A 183 -19.23 -8.03 6.68
CA ARG A 183 -19.37 -6.59 7.00
C ARG A 183 -20.62 -6.32 7.82
N ALA A 184 -21.76 -6.92 7.44
CA ALA A 184 -23.02 -6.76 8.15
C ALA A 184 -22.92 -7.29 9.58
N ASP A 185 -22.30 -8.45 9.77
CA ASP A 185 -22.13 -9.08 11.07
C ASP A 185 -21.27 -8.24 12.02
N VAL A 186 -20.11 -7.77 11.53
CA VAL A 186 -19.19 -6.94 12.34
C VAL A 186 -19.81 -5.61 12.74
N ARG A 187 -20.64 -4.99 11.87
CA ARG A 187 -21.33 -3.71 12.17
C ARG A 187 -22.55 -3.89 13.06
N SER A 188 -23.11 -5.09 13.15
CA SER A 188 -24.25 -5.40 14.01
C SER A 188 -23.82 -5.79 15.42
N GLY A 189 -22.55 -6.12 15.61
CA GLY A 189 -21.97 -6.54 16.88
C GLY A 189 -21.29 -5.42 17.69
N ASP A 190 -21.18 -4.22 17.13
CA ASP A 190 -20.75 -2.98 17.79
C ASP A 190 -21.98 -2.14 18.19
#